data_098b36442bb12afaea726f726d262e43
#
_entry.id   098b36442bb12afaea726f726d262e43
#
_cell.length_a   1.000
_cell.length_b   1.000
_cell.length_c   1.000
_cell.angle_alpha   90.00
_cell.angle_beta   90.00
_cell.angle_gamma   90.00
#
_symmetry.space_group_name_H-M   'P 1'
#
loop_
_entity.id
_entity.type
_entity.pdbx_description
1 polymer ?
#
loop_
_entity_poly.entity_id
_entity_poly.type
_entity_poly.pdbx_seq_one_letter_code
_entity_poly.pdbx_strand_id
1 'polypeptide(L)'
;VVTEMPIRIDEQLPAKQSLELENVFVMNNKRADRQDIRPLDIIILNLMPTKIVTETQLLRLLSNSPLQINVELLQVATHKTKNTSKEHMLKFYKTFDEICHNKYDGMIITGAPLADFAFEDVDFWDELCKIFDWAETNVYSTMNLCWGAFAALYHKYNINPIVLPEKLFGVYPHYSLDVTHPLMRGLDDVFNVPQSREWSLSTSDIAKVKDLQIISYSDEAGIHIISDMECRNFYVTGHSEYDRDTLAKEYFRDLDKGLPIKKPANYFPKDDINLVPKMNWKSAGNLIFSNWLNYFVYQKTPYALSTL
;
A
#
# COMPACT_ATOMS: atom_id res chain seq x y z
N VAL A 1 28.80 -15.41 9.65
CA VAL A 1 27.49 -15.31 10.32
C VAL A 1 26.70 -14.29 9.54
N VAL A 2 25.77 -14.75 8.71
CA VAL A 2 24.86 -13.87 7.97
C VAL A 2 23.87 -13.34 8.98
N THR A 3 23.98 -12.06 9.30
CA THR A 3 22.94 -11.34 10.06
C THR A 3 21.81 -11.04 9.08
N GLU A 4 20.90 -11.98 8.94
CA GLU A 4 19.67 -11.80 8.20
C GLU A 4 18.70 -11.05 9.11
N MET A 5 18.31 -9.84 8.71
CA MET A 5 17.34 -9.02 9.45
C MET A 5 16.02 -9.01 8.69
N PRO A 6 14.96 -9.58 9.22
CA PRO A 6 13.74 -9.86 8.47
C PRO A 6 12.47 -9.38 9.15
N ILE A 7 11.40 -9.50 8.37
CA ILE A 7 10.03 -9.29 8.83
C ILE A 7 9.61 -10.33 9.87
N ARG A 8 8.99 -9.89 10.96
CA ARG A 8 8.38 -10.74 11.99
C ARG A 8 6.87 -10.84 11.75
N ILE A 9 6.43 -12.05 11.46
CA ILE A 9 5.01 -12.37 11.25
C ILE A 9 4.66 -13.66 11.98
N ASP A 10 3.35 -13.91 12.17
CA ASP A 10 2.88 -15.16 12.76
C ASP A 10 3.33 -16.36 11.91
N GLU A 11 3.82 -17.42 12.57
CA GLU A 11 4.33 -18.61 11.89
C GLU A 11 3.28 -19.35 11.05
N GLN A 12 2.01 -19.15 11.35
CA GLN A 12 0.88 -19.81 10.69
C GLN A 12 0.23 -18.92 9.64
N LEU A 13 0.72 -17.68 9.43
CA LEU A 13 0.22 -16.81 8.38
C LEU A 13 0.52 -17.42 6.99
N PRO A 14 -0.48 -17.61 6.10
CA PRO A 14 -0.27 -18.22 4.78
C PRO A 14 0.80 -17.52 3.94
N ALA A 15 0.92 -16.19 4.07
CA ALA A 15 1.94 -15.40 3.40
C ALA A 15 3.37 -15.89 3.71
N LYS A 16 3.63 -16.47 4.91
CA LYS A 16 4.95 -16.98 5.30
C LYS A 16 5.47 -18.02 4.31
N GLN A 17 4.63 -19.00 3.98
CA GLN A 17 5.02 -20.07 3.05
C GLN A 17 5.37 -19.52 1.67
N SER A 18 4.59 -18.56 1.17
CA SER A 18 4.84 -17.92 -0.12
C SER A 18 6.15 -17.14 -0.12
N LEU A 19 6.43 -16.39 0.95
CA LEU A 19 7.64 -15.61 1.11
C LEU A 19 8.90 -16.50 1.21
N GLU A 20 8.83 -17.59 1.97
CA GLU A 20 9.94 -18.57 2.10
C GLU A 20 10.25 -19.24 0.74
N LEU A 21 9.24 -19.58 -0.07
CA LEU A 21 9.43 -20.11 -1.43
C LEU A 21 10.11 -19.10 -2.37
N GLU A 22 9.97 -17.81 -2.12
CA GLU A 22 10.62 -16.72 -2.85
C GLU A 22 12.02 -16.38 -2.29
N ASN A 23 12.55 -17.16 -1.35
CA ASN A 23 13.78 -16.89 -0.60
C ASN A 23 13.75 -15.57 0.18
N VAL A 24 12.57 -15.12 0.58
CA VAL A 24 12.40 -14.00 1.50
C VAL A 24 12.52 -14.54 2.92
N PHE A 25 13.44 -13.98 3.69
CA PHE A 25 13.65 -14.44 5.06
C PHE A 25 12.56 -13.92 6.00
N VAL A 26 11.92 -14.85 6.72
CA VAL A 26 10.88 -14.54 7.71
C VAL A 26 11.39 -14.98 9.10
N MET A 27 11.35 -14.08 10.07
CA MET A 27 11.80 -14.35 11.44
C MET A 27 10.65 -14.87 12.30
N ASN A 28 10.94 -15.88 13.10
CA ASN A 28 10.04 -16.32 14.16
C ASN A 28 10.23 -15.50 15.45
N ASN A 29 9.21 -15.50 16.31
CA ASN A 29 9.21 -14.76 17.55
C ASN A 29 10.42 -15.07 18.45
N LYS A 30 10.80 -16.35 18.58
CA LYS A 30 11.91 -16.79 19.45
C LYS A 30 13.27 -16.23 19.02
N ARG A 31 13.49 -16.01 17.73
CA ARG A 31 14.73 -15.44 17.22
C ARG A 31 14.73 -13.93 17.35
N ALA A 32 13.61 -13.27 17.08
CA ALA A 32 13.45 -11.83 17.24
C ALA A 32 13.72 -11.38 18.69
N ASP A 33 13.19 -12.10 19.67
CA ASP A 33 13.34 -11.78 21.10
C ASP A 33 14.78 -11.93 21.64
N ARG A 34 15.70 -12.46 20.86
CA ARG A 34 17.13 -12.60 21.21
C ARG A 34 18.02 -11.49 20.66
N GLN A 35 17.46 -10.57 19.90
CA GLN A 35 18.19 -9.44 19.33
C GLN A 35 17.92 -8.18 20.16
N ASP A 36 18.99 -7.48 20.54
CA ASP A 36 18.90 -6.20 21.26
C ASP A 36 18.71 -5.04 20.26
N ILE A 37 17.62 -5.13 19.47
CA ILE A 37 17.24 -4.15 18.47
C ILE A 37 15.75 -3.84 18.65
N ARG A 38 15.40 -2.55 18.71
CA ARG A 38 14.00 -2.16 18.67
C ARG A 38 13.46 -2.39 17.23
N PRO A 39 12.54 -3.30 17.02
CA PRO A 39 11.89 -3.45 15.73
C PRO A 39 10.98 -2.23 15.44
N LEU A 40 10.69 -2.00 14.17
CA LEU A 40 9.65 -1.08 13.76
C LEU A 40 8.28 -1.78 13.87
N ASP A 41 7.32 -1.12 14.51
CA ASP A 41 5.95 -1.62 14.60
C ASP A 41 5.12 -1.00 13.47
N ILE A 42 4.77 -1.83 12.48
CA ILE A 42 3.99 -1.44 11.30
C ILE A 42 2.60 -2.09 11.37
N ILE A 43 1.56 -1.29 11.17
CA ILE A 43 0.19 -1.78 11.08
C ILE A 43 -0.33 -1.67 9.64
N ILE A 44 -1.03 -2.70 9.15
CA ILE A 44 -1.62 -2.72 7.82
C ILE A 44 -3.14 -2.81 7.93
N LEU A 45 -3.85 -1.73 7.62
CA LEU A 45 -5.29 -1.75 7.42
C LEU A 45 -5.57 -2.30 6.02
N ASN A 46 -5.99 -3.56 5.97
CA ASN A 46 -6.24 -4.25 4.72
C ASN A 46 -7.73 -4.20 4.36
N LEU A 47 -8.09 -3.30 3.43
CA LEU A 47 -9.46 -3.13 2.93
C LEU A 47 -9.77 -4.00 1.70
N MET A 48 -8.74 -4.68 1.14
CA MET A 48 -8.91 -5.51 -0.06
C MET A 48 -9.77 -6.75 0.22
N PRO A 49 -10.61 -7.17 -0.74
CA PRO A 49 -11.41 -8.38 -0.60
C PRO A 49 -10.55 -9.66 -0.64
N THR A 50 -9.41 -9.65 -1.33
CA THR A 50 -8.45 -10.76 -1.43
C THR A 50 -7.31 -10.60 -0.43
N LYS A 51 -7.64 -10.63 0.87
CA LYS A 51 -6.71 -10.26 1.95
C LYS A 51 -5.38 -11.02 1.91
N ILE A 52 -5.39 -12.34 1.76
CA ILE A 52 -4.17 -13.18 1.76
C ILE A 52 -3.20 -12.80 0.64
N VAL A 53 -3.72 -12.46 -0.54
CA VAL A 53 -2.88 -12.00 -1.67
C VAL A 53 -2.22 -10.67 -1.34
N THR A 54 -3.00 -9.71 -0.84
CA THR A 54 -2.52 -8.38 -0.46
C THR A 54 -1.51 -8.45 0.69
N GLU A 55 -1.76 -9.31 1.70
CA GLU A 55 -0.80 -9.61 2.76
C GLU A 55 0.56 -10.01 2.19
N THR A 56 0.56 -11.01 1.30
CA THR A 56 1.80 -11.51 0.69
C THR A 56 2.52 -10.43 -0.11
N GLN A 57 1.79 -9.62 -0.87
CA GLN A 57 2.34 -8.54 -1.69
C GLN A 57 3.00 -7.46 -0.83
N LEU A 58 2.33 -6.98 0.19
CA LEU A 58 2.86 -5.93 1.08
C LEU A 58 4.00 -6.45 1.96
N LEU A 59 3.86 -7.64 2.52
CA LEU A 59 4.90 -8.26 3.35
C LEU A 59 6.19 -8.49 2.55
N ARG A 60 6.09 -8.82 1.26
CA ARG A 60 7.25 -8.94 0.37
C ARG A 60 8.00 -7.62 0.21
N LEU A 61 7.29 -6.51 0.04
CA LEU A 61 7.90 -5.18 -0.06
C LEU A 61 8.54 -4.73 1.25
N LEU A 62 7.84 -4.91 2.37
CA LEU A 62 8.37 -4.58 3.71
C LEU A 62 9.60 -5.42 4.07
N SER A 63 9.66 -6.68 3.63
CA SER A 63 10.79 -7.57 3.92
C SER A 63 12.06 -7.26 3.12
N ASN A 64 11.97 -6.41 2.09
CA ASN A 64 13.14 -5.97 1.30
C ASN A 64 13.88 -4.82 1.99
N SER A 65 14.09 -4.93 3.29
CA SER A 65 14.78 -3.96 4.14
C SER A 65 15.67 -4.68 5.15
N PRO A 66 16.83 -4.11 5.53
CA PRO A 66 17.62 -4.66 6.63
C PRO A 66 17.02 -4.38 8.01
N LEU A 67 15.95 -3.62 8.12
CA LEU A 67 15.31 -3.26 9.38
C LEU A 67 14.42 -4.40 9.88
N GLN A 68 14.44 -4.64 11.20
CA GLN A 68 13.51 -5.57 11.82
C GLN A 68 12.13 -4.91 11.90
N ILE A 69 11.09 -5.60 11.40
CA ILE A 69 9.73 -5.09 11.33
C ILE A 69 8.77 -6.11 11.96
N ASN A 70 7.97 -5.64 12.93
CA ASN A 70 6.78 -6.33 13.40
C ASN A 70 5.60 -5.85 12.54
N VAL A 71 4.77 -6.76 12.09
CA VAL A 71 3.56 -6.40 11.32
C VAL A 71 2.32 -6.85 12.06
N GLU A 72 1.39 -5.92 12.27
CA GLU A 72 0.03 -6.18 12.72
C GLU A 72 -0.94 -5.96 11.57
N LEU A 73 -1.94 -6.85 11.45
CA LEU A 73 -2.99 -6.73 10.44
C LEU A 73 -4.27 -6.20 11.09
N LEU A 74 -4.83 -5.12 10.51
CA LEU A 74 -6.04 -4.46 10.96
C LEU A 74 -7.16 -4.66 9.95
N GLN A 75 -8.37 -4.89 10.44
CA GLN A 75 -9.60 -4.92 9.67
C GLN A 75 -10.60 -3.90 10.20
N VAL A 76 -11.51 -3.48 9.35
CA VAL A 76 -12.71 -2.76 9.78
C VAL A 76 -13.70 -3.77 10.37
N ALA A 77 -14.26 -3.46 11.55
CA ALA A 77 -15.18 -4.34 12.26
C ALA A 77 -16.62 -4.25 11.71
N THR A 78 -16.98 -3.11 11.14
CA THR A 78 -18.31 -2.82 10.60
C THR A 78 -18.61 -3.52 9.28
N HIS A 79 -17.56 -4.02 8.58
CA HIS A 79 -17.69 -4.74 7.31
C HIS A 79 -17.41 -6.24 7.46
N LYS A 80 -18.30 -7.08 6.93
CA LYS A 80 -18.10 -8.55 6.90
C LYS A 80 -17.37 -8.97 5.63
N THR A 81 -16.15 -9.46 5.76
CA THR A 81 -15.35 -10.02 4.68
C THR A 81 -16.03 -11.24 4.05
N LYS A 82 -16.18 -11.25 2.73
CA LYS A 82 -16.84 -12.36 1.98
C LYS A 82 -15.84 -13.38 1.43
N ASN A 83 -14.62 -12.97 1.10
CA ASN A 83 -13.64 -13.77 0.35
C ASN A 83 -12.50 -14.34 1.21
N THR A 84 -12.54 -14.12 2.52
CA THR A 84 -11.53 -14.65 3.46
C THR A 84 -12.24 -15.39 4.58
N SER A 85 -11.71 -16.53 5.00
CA SER A 85 -12.35 -17.35 6.04
C SER A 85 -12.39 -16.60 7.38
N LYS A 86 -13.46 -16.84 8.14
CA LYS A 86 -13.58 -16.27 9.49
C LYS A 86 -12.43 -16.69 10.41
N GLU A 87 -11.94 -17.92 10.25
CA GLU A 87 -10.81 -18.45 11.03
C GLU A 87 -9.55 -17.63 10.78
N HIS A 88 -9.23 -17.31 9.51
CA HIS A 88 -8.11 -16.46 9.14
C HIS A 88 -8.25 -15.07 9.77
N MET A 89 -9.43 -14.46 9.66
CA MET A 89 -9.69 -13.14 10.21
C MET A 89 -9.54 -13.11 11.73
N LEU A 90 -10.13 -14.04 12.45
CA LEU A 90 -10.05 -14.11 13.91
C LEU A 90 -8.63 -14.39 14.42
N LYS A 91 -7.82 -15.06 13.63
CA LYS A 91 -6.49 -15.48 14.03
C LYS A 91 -5.42 -14.41 13.79
N PHE A 92 -5.51 -13.67 12.69
CA PHE A 92 -4.44 -12.80 12.21
C PHE A 92 -4.79 -11.31 12.22
N TYR A 93 -6.09 -10.96 12.25
CA TYR A 93 -6.54 -9.57 12.18
C TYR A 93 -7.03 -9.08 13.53
N LYS A 94 -6.65 -7.86 13.85
CA LYS A 94 -7.21 -7.10 14.97
C LYS A 94 -8.28 -6.13 14.48
N THR A 95 -9.16 -5.73 15.35
CA THR A 95 -10.12 -4.64 15.17
C THR A 95 -9.56 -3.32 15.70
N PHE A 96 -10.16 -2.21 15.32
CA PHE A 96 -9.73 -0.90 15.81
C PHE A 96 -9.80 -0.77 17.33
N ASP A 97 -10.83 -1.31 17.97
CA ASP A 97 -10.99 -1.28 19.43
C ASP A 97 -9.85 -2.01 20.17
N GLU A 98 -9.26 -3.04 19.56
CA GLU A 98 -8.15 -3.81 20.14
C GLU A 98 -6.80 -3.06 20.05
N ILE A 99 -6.68 -2.07 19.15
CA ILE A 99 -5.39 -1.41 18.87
C ILE A 99 -5.41 0.11 19.17
N CYS A 100 -6.55 0.72 19.42
CA CYS A 100 -6.70 2.19 19.50
C CYS A 100 -5.84 2.83 20.60
N HIS A 101 -5.36 2.07 21.57
CA HIS A 101 -4.46 2.53 22.63
C HIS A 101 -2.97 2.38 22.28
N ASN A 102 -2.65 1.71 21.19
CA ASN A 102 -1.27 1.48 20.75
C ASN A 102 -0.75 2.65 19.91
N LYS A 103 0.57 2.69 19.76
CA LYS A 103 1.26 3.59 18.84
C LYS A 103 2.14 2.78 17.91
N TYR A 104 2.34 3.27 16.69
CA TYR A 104 3.06 2.58 15.63
C TYR A 104 4.06 3.50 14.95
N ASP A 105 5.15 2.94 14.46
CA ASP A 105 6.14 3.63 13.63
C ASP A 105 5.56 3.97 12.25
N GLY A 106 4.78 3.04 11.68
CA GLY A 106 4.19 3.24 10.37
C GLY A 106 2.86 2.51 10.19
N MET A 107 2.08 3.01 9.23
CA MET A 107 0.81 2.40 8.83
C MET A 107 0.71 2.32 7.31
N ILE A 108 0.17 1.22 6.81
CA ILE A 108 -0.24 1.10 5.41
C ILE A 108 -1.76 0.91 5.38
N ILE A 109 -2.45 1.74 4.60
CA ILE A 109 -3.88 1.61 4.34
C ILE A 109 -4.05 1.22 2.88
N THR A 110 -4.64 0.06 2.63
CA THR A 110 -4.76 -0.47 1.27
C THR A 110 -5.91 0.18 0.49
N GLY A 111 -5.95 -0.05 -0.82
CA GLY A 111 -7.11 0.22 -1.63
C GLY A 111 -8.30 -0.70 -1.31
N ALA A 112 -9.42 -0.39 -1.97
CA ALA A 112 -10.64 -1.20 -1.99
C ALA A 112 -11.32 -1.02 -3.36
N PRO A 113 -12.01 -2.03 -3.92
CA PRO A 113 -12.73 -1.90 -5.19
C PRO A 113 -14.11 -1.26 -4.96
N LEU A 114 -14.14 0.01 -4.57
CA LEU A 114 -15.34 0.75 -4.14
C LEU A 114 -15.53 2.06 -4.92
N ALA A 115 -14.97 2.17 -6.12
CA ALA A 115 -15.10 3.40 -6.94
C ALA A 115 -16.54 3.69 -7.42
N ASP A 116 -17.44 2.69 -7.35
CA ASP A 116 -18.86 2.87 -7.70
C ASP A 116 -19.70 3.53 -6.59
N PHE A 117 -19.13 3.74 -5.40
CA PHE A 117 -19.83 4.27 -4.23
C PHE A 117 -19.29 5.64 -3.85
N ALA A 118 -20.17 6.55 -3.41
CA ALA A 118 -19.72 7.70 -2.65
C ALA A 118 -19.09 7.23 -1.33
N PHE A 119 -18.17 8.00 -0.78
CA PHE A 119 -17.45 7.58 0.44
C PHE A 119 -18.42 7.36 1.59
N GLU A 120 -19.41 8.22 1.74
CA GLU A 120 -20.43 8.17 2.80
C GLU A 120 -21.37 6.97 2.67
N ASP A 121 -21.49 6.38 1.48
CA ASP A 121 -22.32 5.18 1.23
C ASP A 121 -21.58 3.88 1.55
N VAL A 122 -20.28 3.95 1.87
CA VAL A 122 -19.47 2.79 2.25
C VAL A 122 -19.78 2.41 3.70
N ASP A 123 -20.16 1.16 3.93
CA ASP A 123 -20.65 0.64 5.22
C ASP A 123 -19.65 0.78 6.39
N PHE A 124 -18.36 0.94 6.10
CA PHE A 124 -17.31 1.16 7.11
C PHE A 124 -16.72 2.59 7.08
N TRP A 125 -17.35 3.54 6.39
CA TRP A 125 -16.81 4.89 6.24
C TRP A 125 -16.55 5.60 7.57
N ASP A 126 -17.52 5.57 8.48
CA ASP A 126 -17.40 6.22 9.79
C ASP A 126 -16.26 5.61 10.64
N GLU A 127 -16.06 4.29 10.54
CA GLU A 127 -14.96 3.62 11.22
C GLU A 127 -13.61 4.01 10.58
N LEU A 128 -13.54 4.07 9.25
CA LEU A 128 -12.35 4.48 8.52
C LEU A 128 -11.95 5.92 8.84
N CYS A 129 -12.90 6.85 8.92
CA CYS A 129 -12.64 8.23 9.34
C CYS A 129 -12.03 8.29 10.75
N LYS A 130 -12.55 7.52 11.71
CA LYS A 130 -11.97 7.41 13.07
C LYS A 130 -10.54 6.86 13.03
N ILE A 131 -10.26 5.90 12.16
CA ILE A 131 -8.90 5.34 11.98
C ILE A 131 -7.97 6.39 11.38
N PHE A 132 -8.40 7.18 10.39
CA PHE A 132 -7.59 8.28 9.85
C PHE A 132 -7.25 9.32 10.93
N ASP A 133 -8.24 9.76 11.70
CA ASP A 133 -8.04 10.75 12.78
C ASP A 133 -7.12 10.20 13.89
N TRP A 134 -7.30 8.95 14.27
CA TRP A 134 -6.44 8.26 15.23
C TRP A 134 -5.00 8.14 14.72
N ALA A 135 -4.80 7.85 13.45
CA ALA A 135 -3.48 7.69 12.86
C ALA A 135 -2.64 8.97 12.94
N GLU A 136 -3.25 10.17 12.89
CA GLU A 136 -2.54 11.46 13.00
C GLU A 136 -1.77 11.60 14.32
N THR A 137 -2.23 10.96 15.39
CA THR A 137 -1.62 11.07 16.73
C THR A 137 -0.97 9.78 17.22
N ASN A 138 -1.26 8.65 16.61
CA ASN A 138 -0.82 7.32 17.06
C ASN A 138 0.12 6.61 16.08
N VAL A 139 0.27 7.14 14.87
CA VAL A 139 1.17 6.60 13.84
C VAL A 139 2.12 7.69 13.38
N TYR A 140 3.41 7.37 13.30
CA TYR A 140 4.37 8.38 12.87
C TYR A 140 4.26 8.66 11.36
N SER A 141 4.25 7.64 10.51
CA SER A 141 4.12 7.82 9.06
C SER A 141 3.10 6.86 8.46
N THR A 142 2.20 7.38 7.60
CA THR A 142 1.16 6.60 6.95
C THR A 142 1.32 6.59 5.44
N MET A 143 1.20 5.41 4.81
CA MET A 143 1.15 5.23 3.37
C MET A 143 -0.23 4.74 2.96
N ASN A 144 -0.99 5.59 2.27
CA ASN A 144 -2.33 5.31 1.77
C ASN A 144 -2.25 4.88 0.31
N LEU A 145 -2.81 3.71 -0.05
CA LEU A 145 -2.71 3.12 -1.39
C LEU A 145 -4.05 3.18 -2.14
N CYS A 146 -4.01 3.57 -3.40
CA CYS A 146 -5.11 3.57 -4.35
C CYS A 146 -6.41 4.19 -3.76
N TRP A 147 -7.51 3.45 -3.63
CA TRP A 147 -8.76 3.94 -3.04
C TRP A 147 -8.55 4.50 -1.63
N GLY A 148 -7.68 3.90 -0.82
CA GLY A 148 -7.32 4.42 0.50
C GLY A 148 -6.67 5.81 0.43
N ALA A 149 -5.89 6.09 -0.63
CA ALA A 149 -5.32 7.42 -0.85
C ALA A 149 -6.39 8.46 -1.19
N PHE A 150 -7.35 8.11 -2.07
CA PHE A 150 -8.48 8.99 -2.39
C PHE A 150 -9.36 9.25 -1.17
N ALA A 151 -9.67 8.21 -0.39
CA ALA A 151 -10.46 8.30 0.84
C ALA A 151 -9.81 9.21 1.89
N ALA A 152 -8.50 9.06 2.11
CA ALA A 152 -7.75 9.89 3.06
C ALA A 152 -7.65 11.36 2.61
N LEU A 153 -7.42 11.62 1.30
CA LEU A 153 -7.41 12.97 0.74
C LEU A 153 -8.79 13.63 0.82
N TYR A 154 -9.85 12.87 0.61
CA TYR A 154 -11.21 13.36 0.76
C TYR A 154 -11.51 13.71 2.23
N HIS A 155 -11.26 12.78 3.16
CA HIS A 155 -11.52 12.99 4.57
C HIS A 155 -10.74 14.19 5.14
N LYS A 156 -9.44 14.26 4.86
CA LYS A 156 -8.55 15.26 5.48
C LYS A 156 -8.61 16.64 4.81
N TYR A 157 -8.75 16.67 3.48
CA TYR A 157 -8.62 17.92 2.69
C TYR A 157 -9.84 18.24 1.84
N ASN A 158 -10.90 17.43 1.89
CA ASN A 158 -12.09 17.56 1.06
C ASN A 158 -11.77 17.58 -0.45
N ILE A 159 -10.74 16.80 -0.86
CA ILE A 159 -10.36 16.65 -2.25
C ILE A 159 -11.15 15.51 -2.86
N ASN A 160 -12.09 15.87 -3.76
CA ASN A 160 -12.89 14.89 -4.46
C ASN A 160 -12.09 14.21 -5.57
N PRO A 161 -12.23 12.89 -5.76
CA PRO A 161 -11.69 12.22 -6.92
C PRO A 161 -12.43 12.63 -8.20
N ILE A 162 -11.71 12.60 -9.32
CA ILE A 162 -12.28 12.77 -10.66
C ILE A 162 -12.56 11.38 -11.22
N VAL A 163 -13.81 11.12 -11.59
CA VAL A 163 -14.19 9.88 -12.28
C VAL A 163 -13.60 9.90 -13.68
N LEU A 164 -12.83 8.87 -14.02
CA LEU A 164 -12.26 8.70 -15.34
C LEU A 164 -13.35 8.22 -16.33
N PRO A 165 -13.27 8.62 -17.61
CA PRO A 165 -14.24 8.17 -18.63
C PRO A 165 -14.12 6.66 -18.90
N GLU A 166 -12.97 6.06 -18.59
CA GLU A 166 -12.71 4.63 -18.64
C GLU A 166 -11.67 4.27 -17.59
N LYS A 167 -11.67 3.01 -17.16
CA LYS A 167 -10.70 2.48 -16.19
C LYS A 167 -9.27 2.68 -16.70
N LEU A 168 -8.44 3.31 -15.90
CA LEU A 168 -7.00 3.35 -16.12
C LEU A 168 -6.42 2.01 -15.71
N PHE A 169 -6.07 1.18 -16.70
CA PHE A 169 -5.72 -0.20 -16.49
C PHE A 169 -4.47 -0.60 -17.29
N GLY A 170 -3.37 -0.88 -16.61
CA GLY A 170 -2.10 -1.21 -17.27
C GLY A 170 -0.88 -0.83 -16.46
N VAL A 171 0.26 -0.77 -17.13
CA VAL A 171 1.56 -0.37 -16.58
C VAL A 171 2.02 0.89 -17.30
N TYR A 172 2.23 1.97 -16.55
CA TYR A 172 2.51 3.28 -17.11
C TYR A 172 3.85 3.82 -16.63
N PRO A 173 4.57 4.59 -17.48
CA PRO A 173 5.79 5.28 -17.09
C PRO A 173 5.46 6.45 -16.15
N HIS A 174 6.26 6.61 -15.12
CA HIS A 174 6.18 7.69 -14.15
C HIS A 174 7.55 8.31 -13.94
N TYR A 175 7.58 9.53 -13.46
CA TYR A 175 8.81 10.26 -13.13
C TYR A 175 8.66 11.05 -11.83
N SER A 176 9.78 11.42 -11.25
CA SER A 176 9.82 12.27 -10.06
C SER A 176 9.72 13.74 -10.48
N LEU A 177 8.90 14.51 -9.77
CA LEU A 177 8.87 15.98 -9.90
C LEU A 177 9.96 16.64 -9.04
N ASP A 178 10.45 15.94 -8.00
CA ASP A 178 11.60 16.32 -7.20
C ASP A 178 12.54 15.12 -7.04
N VAL A 179 13.59 15.06 -7.86
CA VAL A 179 14.58 13.98 -7.85
C VAL A 179 15.42 13.96 -6.55
N THR A 180 15.39 15.05 -5.77
CA THR A 180 16.10 15.14 -4.48
C THR A 180 15.26 14.61 -3.32
N HIS A 181 13.96 14.39 -3.53
CA HIS A 181 13.08 13.89 -2.48
C HIS A 181 13.51 12.50 -2.00
N PRO A 182 13.71 12.28 -0.68
CA PRO A 182 14.26 11.02 -0.17
C PRO A 182 13.46 9.77 -0.57
N LEU A 183 12.15 9.88 -0.76
CA LEU A 183 11.30 8.77 -1.22
C LEU A 183 11.70 8.29 -2.63
N MET A 184 12.21 9.18 -3.48
CA MET A 184 12.57 8.91 -4.87
C MET A 184 14.03 8.48 -5.05
N ARG A 185 14.79 8.40 -3.96
CA ARG A 185 16.23 8.10 -4.01
C ARG A 185 16.51 6.74 -4.62
N GLY A 186 17.38 6.73 -5.63
CA GLY A 186 17.83 5.53 -6.33
C GLY A 186 16.85 5.01 -7.40
N LEU A 187 15.71 5.68 -7.62
CA LEU A 187 14.87 5.41 -8.77
C LEU A 187 15.51 5.96 -10.05
N ASP A 188 15.22 5.29 -11.16
CA ASP A 188 15.55 5.79 -12.50
C ASP A 188 14.72 7.06 -12.81
N ASP A 189 15.16 7.87 -13.79
CA ASP A 189 14.44 9.07 -14.25
C ASP A 189 13.01 8.73 -14.67
N VAL A 190 12.80 7.54 -15.24
CA VAL A 190 11.50 7.00 -15.60
C VAL A 190 11.38 5.59 -15.03
N PHE A 191 10.33 5.34 -14.28
CA PHE A 191 10.01 4.05 -13.70
C PHE A 191 8.56 3.65 -13.98
N ASN A 192 8.30 2.36 -14.05
CA ASN A 192 6.97 1.84 -14.36
C ASN A 192 6.16 1.56 -13.10
N VAL A 193 4.85 1.84 -13.18
CA VAL A 193 3.90 1.58 -12.09
C VAL A 193 2.61 0.97 -12.65
N PRO A 194 2.13 -0.15 -12.09
CA PRO A 194 0.81 -0.68 -12.38
C PRO A 194 -0.29 0.27 -11.90
N GLN A 195 -1.32 0.41 -12.71
CA GLN A 195 -2.53 1.17 -12.40
C GLN A 195 -3.77 0.28 -12.66
N SER A 196 -4.72 0.31 -11.74
CA SER A 196 -6.04 -0.31 -11.88
C SER A 196 -7.03 0.51 -11.08
N ARG A 197 -7.56 1.58 -11.70
CA ARG A 197 -8.44 2.53 -11.02
C ARG A 197 -9.39 3.24 -11.97
N GLU A 198 -10.51 3.67 -11.45
CA GLU A 198 -11.56 4.42 -12.14
C GLU A 198 -11.56 5.90 -11.76
N TRP A 199 -10.72 6.26 -10.77
CA TRP A 199 -10.59 7.62 -10.28
C TRP A 199 -9.21 8.22 -10.55
N SER A 200 -9.16 9.54 -10.62
CA SER A 200 -7.94 10.34 -10.72
C SER A 200 -8.00 11.53 -9.75
N LEU A 201 -6.92 12.30 -9.70
CA LEU A 201 -6.81 13.52 -8.90
C LEU A 201 -6.52 14.72 -9.82
N SER A 202 -7.08 15.88 -9.47
CA SER A 202 -6.78 17.14 -10.13
C SER A 202 -5.50 17.76 -9.55
N THR A 203 -4.53 18.05 -10.42
CA THR A 203 -3.32 18.81 -10.01
C THR A 203 -3.68 20.18 -9.46
N SER A 204 -4.72 20.83 -10.04
CA SER A 204 -5.18 22.15 -9.58
C SER A 204 -5.83 22.09 -8.20
N ASP A 205 -6.49 20.98 -7.83
CA ASP A 205 -7.11 20.84 -6.51
C ASP A 205 -6.05 20.51 -5.45
N ILE A 206 -5.08 19.67 -5.76
CA ILE A 206 -3.92 19.47 -4.89
C ILE A 206 -3.15 20.79 -4.65
N ALA A 207 -2.91 21.57 -5.70
CA ALA A 207 -2.17 22.85 -5.59
C ALA A 207 -2.87 23.91 -4.73
N LYS A 208 -4.18 23.80 -4.49
CA LYS A 208 -4.92 24.70 -3.58
C LYS A 208 -4.60 24.41 -2.10
N VAL A 209 -4.15 23.21 -1.77
CA VAL A 209 -3.82 22.80 -0.41
C VAL A 209 -2.32 22.98 -0.18
N LYS A 210 -1.97 24.01 0.58
CA LYS A 210 -0.56 24.38 0.83
C LYS A 210 0.25 23.30 1.54
N ASP A 211 -0.43 22.40 2.26
CA ASP A 211 0.20 21.31 3.01
C ASP A 211 0.48 20.08 2.16
N LEU A 212 0.14 20.10 0.86
CA LEU A 212 0.36 18.99 -0.04
C LEU A 212 1.39 19.32 -1.12
N GLN A 213 2.18 18.31 -1.48
CA GLN A 213 3.11 18.34 -2.60
C GLN A 213 2.98 17.09 -3.46
N ILE A 214 3.05 17.26 -4.79
CA ILE A 214 3.09 16.14 -5.72
C ILE A 214 4.54 15.72 -5.91
N ILE A 215 4.86 14.47 -5.59
CA ILE A 215 6.22 13.92 -5.67
C ILE A 215 6.46 13.23 -7.01
N SER A 216 5.48 12.50 -7.51
CA SER A 216 5.61 11.70 -8.73
C SER A 216 4.38 11.82 -9.62
N TYR A 217 4.61 11.83 -10.93
CA TYR A 217 3.62 12.08 -11.96
C TYR A 217 3.86 11.20 -13.18
N SER A 218 2.82 11.03 -14.01
CA SER A 218 2.85 10.41 -15.31
C SER A 218 2.01 11.23 -16.30
N ASP A 219 2.52 11.46 -17.50
CA ASP A 219 1.76 12.16 -18.54
C ASP A 219 0.53 11.36 -18.98
N GLU A 220 0.59 10.03 -18.89
CA GLU A 220 -0.51 9.15 -19.27
C GLU A 220 -1.45 8.81 -18.09
N ALA A 221 -0.88 8.61 -16.89
CA ALA A 221 -1.63 8.14 -15.72
C ALA A 221 -1.93 9.24 -14.68
N GLY A 222 -1.36 10.44 -14.83
CA GLY A 222 -1.54 11.55 -13.91
C GLY A 222 -0.74 11.42 -12.61
N ILE A 223 -1.27 11.96 -11.53
CA ILE A 223 -0.60 11.98 -10.21
C ILE A 223 -0.41 10.56 -9.69
N HIS A 224 0.82 10.25 -9.25
CA HIS A 224 1.14 8.96 -8.64
C HIS A 224 1.35 9.05 -7.14
N ILE A 225 2.24 9.94 -6.68
CA ILE A 225 2.55 10.09 -5.25
C ILE A 225 2.37 11.54 -4.83
N ILE A 226 1.63 11.73 -3.76
CA ILE A 226 1.49 12.99 -3.03
C ILE A 226 1.98 12.73 -1.61
N SER A 227 2.59 13.73 -0.97
CA SER A 227 2.77 13.75 0.48
C SER A 227 2.26 15.05 1.08
N ASP A 228 2.04 15.05 2.40
CA ASP A 228 2.02 16.31 3.14
C ASP A 228 3.44 16.89 3.20
N MET A 229 3.54 18.19 3.55
CA MET A 229 4.82 18.89 3.59
C MET A 229 5.77 18.38 4.70
N GLU A 230 5.22 17.73 5.72
CA GLU A 230 5.99 17.11 6.81
C GLU A 230 6.46 15.69 6.43
N CYS A 231 5.98 15.15 5.30
CA CYS A 231 6.24 13.79 4.82
C CYS A 231 5.84 12.73 5.86
N ARG A 232 4.76 12.97 6.59
CA ARG A 232 4.15 11.99 7.49
C ARG A 232 3.09 11.15 6.79
N ASN A 233 2.35 11.74 5.85
CA ASN A 233 1.30 11.08 5.10
C ASN A 233 1.66 11.03 3.61
N PHE A 234 1.64 9.83 3.04
CA PHE A 234 1.84 9.56 1.63
C PHE A 234 0.55 9.02 1.01
N TYR A 235 0.20 9.52 -0.17
CA TYR A 235 -0.98 9.14 -0.93
C TYR A 235 -0.52 8.63 -2.29
N VAL A 236 -0.63 7.32 -2.50
CA VAL A 236 -0.08 6.61 -3.66
C VAL A 236 -1.22 6.04 -4.49
N THR A 237 -1.39 6.49 -5.72
CA THR A 237 -2.52 6.08 -6.57
C THR A 237 -2.29 4.76 -7.31
N GLY A 238 -1.03 4.37 -7.52
CA GLY A 238 -0.64 3.16 -8.23
C GLY A 238 -0.35 1.98 -7.32
N HIS A 239 -0.04 0.84 -7.93
CA HIS A 239 0.06 -0.46 -7.28
C HIS A 239 1.44 -1.10 -7.44
N SER A 240 2.46 -0.54 -6.77
CA SER A 240 3.81 -1.10 -6.81
C SER A 240 3.93 -2.48 -6.14
N GLU A 241 2.94 -2.87 -5.32
CA GLU A 241 2.85 -4.15 -4.62
C GLU A 241 2.39 -5.30 -5.51
N TYR A 242 1.79 -5.03 -6.66
CA TYR A 242 1.19 -6.06 -7.53
C TYR A 242 2.19 -7.12 -8.00
N ASP A 243 1.72 -8.37 -7.99
CA ASP A 243 2.41 -9.48 -8.62
C ASP A 243 2.37 -9.37 -10.15
N ARG A 244 3.28 -10.10 -10.80
CA ARG A 244 3.37 -10.15 -12.26
C ARG A 244 2.05 -10.40 -12.96
N ASP A 245 1.21 -11.26 -12.39
CA ASP A 245 -0.04 -11.75 -12.98
C ASP A 245 -1.30 -11.08 -12.42
N THR A 246 -1.17 -10.10 -11.52
CA THR A 246 -2.33 -9.47 -10.86
C THR A 246 -3.26 -8.82 -11.89
N LEU A 247 -2.74 -8.00 -12.80
CA LEU A 247 -3.57 -7.36 -13.83
C LEU A 247 -4.14 -8.38 -14.83
N ALA A 248 -3.42 -9.46 -15.14
CA ALA A 248 -3.93 -10.53 -15.99
C ALA A 248 -5.11 -11.26 -15.32
N LYS A 249 -4.97 -11.62 -14.04
CA LYS A 249 -6.05 -12.24 -13.24
C LYS A 249 -7.29 -11.35 -13.18
N GLU A 250 -7.08 -10.04 -13.00
CA GLU A 250 -8.16 -9.07 -13.00
C GLU A 250 -8.84 -8.99 -14.38
N TYR A 251 -8.07 -8.89 -15.44
CA TYR A 251 -8.56 -8.85 -16.82
C TYR A 251 -9.40 -10.06 -17.16
N PHE A 252 -8.88 -11.28 -16.93
CA PHE A 252 -9.61 -12.52 -17.25
C PHE A 252 -10.84 -12.71 -16.36
N ARG A 253 -10.75 -12.38 -15.06
CA ARG A 253 -11.90 -12.41 -14.14
C ARG A 253 -13.05 -11.54 -14.64
N ASP A 254 -12.74 -10.33 -15.09
CA ASP A 254 -13.76 -9.37 -15.51
C ASP A 254 -14.30 -9.72 -16.91
N LEU A 255 -13.44 -10.25 -17.78
CA LEU A 255 -13.85 -10.79 -19.08
C LEU A 255 -14.82 -11.99 -18.91
N ASP A 256 -14.50 -12.92 -18.00
CA ASP A 256 -15.36 -14.08 -17.70
C ASP A 256 -16.73 -13.68 -17.13
N LYS A 257 -16.82 -12.53 -16.48
CA LYS A 257 -18.06 -11.93 -16.00
C LYS A 257 -18.82 -11.15 -17.08
N GLY A 258 -18.28 -11.04 -18.29
CA GLY A 258 -18.85 -10.26 -19.38
C GLY A 258 -18.80 -8.74 -19.17
N LEU A 259 -17.91 -8.26 -18.30
CA LEU A 259 -17.72 -6.83 -18.07
C LEU A 259 -16.94 -6.18 -19.22
N PRO A 260 -17.23 -4.92 -19.56
CA PRO A 260 -16.54 -4.19 -20.62
C PRO A 260 -15.14 -3.76 -20.16
N ILE A 261 -14.19 -4.70 -20.14
CA ILE A 261 -12.82 -4.42 -19.76
C ILE A 261 -11.90 -4.42 -20.99
N LYS A 262 -11.01 -3.42 -21.06
CA LYS A 262 -9.90 -3.39 -22.03
C LYS A 262 -8.70 -4.17 -21.53
N LYS A 263 -7.87 -4.66 -22.47
CA LYS A 263 -6.58 -5.25 -22.09
C LYS A 263 -5.74 -4.23 -21.31
N PRO A 264 -4.99 -4.66 -20.28
CA PRO A 264 -4.10 -3.77 -19.57
C PRO A 264 -3.01 -3.23 -20.51
N ALA A 265 -2.88 -1.91 -20.56
CA ALA A 265 -1.92 -1.22 -21.41
C ALA A 265 -0.47 -1.54 -20.99
N ASN A 266 0.45 -1.64 -21.95
CA ASN A 266 1.90 -1.84 -21.74
C ASN A 266 2.28 -3.07 -20.88
N TYR A 267 1.41 -4.06 -20.82
CA TYR A 267 1.54 -5.16 -19.88
C TYR A 267 1.88 -6.50 -20.56
N PHE A 268 1.11 -6.92 -21.56
CA PHE A 268 1.41 -8.15 -22.30
C PHE A 268 2.47 -7.90 -23.38
N PRO A 269 3.52 -8.74 -23.47
CA PRO A 269 4.49 -8.63 -24.56
C PRO A 269 3.82 -8.69 -25.92
N LYS A 270 4.17 -7.77 -26.82
CA LYS A 270 3.57 -7.67 -28.17
C LYS A 270 2.03 -7.54 -28.16
N ASP A 271 1.47 -7.10 -27.07
CA ASP A 271 0.02 -7.01 -26.85
C ASP A 271 -0.73 -8.36 -26.98
N ASP A 272 -0.03 -9.48 -26.77
CA ASP A 272 -0.56 -10.84 -26.85
C ASP A 272 -0.86 -11.38 -25.44
N ILE A 273 -2.16 -11.60 -25.15
CA ILE A 273 -2.68 -12.10 -23.86
C ILE A 273 -2.21 -13.52 -23.51
N ASN A 274 -1.71 -14.28 -24.49
CA ASN A 274 -1.18 -15.63 -24.28
C ASN A 274 0.27 -15.64 -23.80
N LEU A 275 0.97 -14.50 -23.87
CA LEU A 275 2.34 -14.39 -23.42
C LEU A 275 2.41 -13.98 -21.94
N VAL A 276 3.41 -14.52 -21.24
CA VAL A 276 3.64 -14.19 -19.82
C VAL A 276 3.99 -12.70 -19.69
N PRO A 277 3.27 -11.93 -18.84
CA PRO A 277 3.54 -10.52 -18.65
C PRO A 277 4.95 -10.25 -18.13
N LYS A 278 5.54 -9.12 -18.51
CA LYS A 278 6.81 -8.66 -17.98
C LYS A 278 6.58 -7.85 -16.71
N MET A 279 7.28 -8.20 -15.64
CA MET A 279 7.28 -7.41 -14.42
C MET A 279 8.44 -6.41 -14.46
N ASN A 280 8.15 -5.16 -14.76
CA ASN A 280 9.13 -4.09 -14.93
C ASN A 280 8.92 -2.92 -13.93
N TRP A 281 8.22 -3.16 -12.83
CA TRP A 281 7.96 -2.22 -11.73
C TRP A 281 8.50 -2.70 -10.37
N LYS A 282 9.00 -3.94 -10.28
CA LYS A 282 9.41 -4.55 -9.00
C LYS A 282 10.53 -3.77 -8.31
N SER A 283 11.55 -3.32 -9.05
CA SER A 283 12.68 -2.57 -8.49
C SER A 283 12.23 -1.21 -7.94
N ALA A 284 11.42 -0.48 -8.70
CA ALA A 284 10.86 0.81 -8.26
C ALA A 284 9.99 0.65 -7.02
N GLY A 285 9.09 -0.34 -6.99
CA GLY A 285 8.28 -0.64 -5.82
C GLY A 285 9.12 -0.95 -4.58
N ASN A 286 10.12 -1.80 -4.72
CA ASN A 286 11.03 -2.11 -3.61
C ASN A 286 11.77 -0.86 -3.09
N LEU A 287 12.23 0.02 -3.98
CA LEU A 287 12.93 1.26 -3.58
C LEU A 287 11.98 2.23 -2.87
N ILE A 288 10.78 2.45 -3.39
CA ILE A 288 9.78 3.33 -2.76
C ILE A 288 9.48 2.87 -1.33
N PHE A 289 9.18 1.59 -1.13
CA PHE A 289 8.88 1.06 0.20
C PHE A 289 10.10 1.05 1.12
N SER A 290 11.28 0.68 0.62
CA SER A 290 12.53 0.73 1.40
C SER A 290 12.90 2.16 1.79
N ASN A 291 12.72 3.14 0.90
CA ASN A 291 12.95 4.55 1.19
C ASN A 291 11.96 5.09 2.21
N TRP A 292 10.66 4.72 2.09
CA TRP A 292 9.66 5.07 3.09
C TRP A 292 10.04 4.53 4.48
N LEU A 293 10.34 3.23 4.58
CA LEU A 293 10.76 2.61 5.83
C LEU A 293 12.01 3.27 6.42
N ASN A 294 13.01 3.56 5.59
CA ASN A 294 14.28 4.11 6.06
C ASN A 294 14.17 5.59 6.44
N TYR A 295 13.67 6.43 5.54
CA TYR A 295 13.76 7.89 5.71
C TYR A 295 12.59 8.50 6.47
N PHE A 296 11.40 7.90 6.39
CA PHE A 296 10.18 8.49 6.95
C PHE A 296 9.62 7.71 8.13
N VAL A 297 10.02 6.45 8.29
CA VAL A 297 9.66 5.64 9.45
C VAL A 297 10.85 5.54 10.41
N TYR A 298 11.89 4.80 10.04
CA TYR A 298 13.02 4.50 10.95
C TYR A 298 13.79 5.72 11.44
N GLN A 299 14.18 6.63 10.53
CA GLN A 299 15.01 7.79 10.89
C GLN A 299 14.23 8.91 11.59
N LYS A 300 12.92 8.93 11.48
CA LYS A 300 12.06 10.02 11.99
C LYS A 300 11.31 9.66 13.25
N THR A 301 10.93 8.39 13.42
CA THR A 301 10.19 7.97 14.60
C THR A 301 11.06 8.05 15.85
N PRO A 302 10.53 8.59 16.97
CA PRO A 302 11.24 8.58 18.24
C PRO A 302 11.56 7.16 18.71
N TYR A 303 12.69 6.94 19.37
CA TYR A 303 13.06 5.62 19.89
C TYR A 303 11.98 5.04 20.84
N ALA A 304 11.38 5.88 21.66
CA ALA A 304 10.26 5.51 22.52
C ALA A 304 8.95 6.04 21.91
N LEU A 305 8.09 5.16 21.39
CA LEU A 305 6.80 5.52 20.79
C LEU A 305 5.86 6.26 21.77
N SER A 306 6.05 6.07 23.08
CA SER A 306 5.28 6.81 24.09
C SER A 306 5.44 8.34 24.02
N THR A 307 6.46 8.83 23.29
CA THR A 307 6.71 10.26 23.10
C THR A 307 6.13 10.80 21.78
N LEU A 308 5.46 9.97 21.04
CA LEU A 308 4.78 10.33 19.79
C LEU A 308 3.60 11.25 20.03
#